data_a5640bbaf65ea554a13be30ae2d2fb46
#
_entry.id   a5640bbaf65ea554a13be30ae2d2fb46
#
_cell.length_a   1.000
_cell.length_b   1.000
_cell.length_c   1.000
_cell.angle_alpha   90.00
_cell.angle_beta   90.00
_cell.angle_gamma   90.00
#
_symmetry.space_group_name_H-M   'P 1'
#
loop_
_entity.id
_entity.type
_entity.pdbx_description
1 polymer ?
#
loop_
_entity_poly.entity_id
_entity_poly.type
_entity_poly.pdbx_seq_one_letter_code
_entity_poly.pdbx_strand_id
1 'polypeptide(L)'
;VVQTIGMGPHRLNLPTRPEWFFDYEKYGGILCDIASHQIDQFLFFTGSTQAEIISSSTGNFAHPKFSKFEDFGEILIHGDKGRGYIRVDWYTPDALPNWGDGRLTIIGTEGYIELRKYVDVVGRDGTDHIFLVNKEKYEYINASSKPLTYFQRLMNDVLERTSTAMEQDQCLKVMNLAINAQLNAKKMGNLK
;
A
#
# COMPACT_ATOMS: atom_id res chain seq x y z
N VAL A 1 1.21 15.30 10.06
CA VAL A 1 0.83 14.82 8.72
C VAL A 1 -0.63 15.20 8.47
N VAL A 2 -0.93 15.68 7.27
CA VAL A 2 -2.29 16.03 6.85
C VAL A 2 -2.89 14.91 6.02
N GLN A 3 -2.10 14.39 5.08
CA GLN A 3 -2.56 13.37 4.15
C GLN A 3 -1.44 12.41 3.75
N THR A 4 -1.81 11.15 3.50
CA THR A 4 -0.98 10.19 2.78
C THR A 4 -1.61 9.81 1.45
N ILE A 5 -0.77 9.58 0.42
CA ILE A 5 -1.19 9.03 -0.87
C ILE A 5 -0.34 7.77 -1.10
N GLY A 6 -0.97 6.62 -0.94
CA GLY A 6 -0.30 5.32 -1.08
C GLY A 6 -0.63 4.65 -2.42
N MET A 7 0.40 4.23 -3.15
CA MET A 7 0.26 3.51 -4.41
C MET A 7 0.92 2.14 -4.32
N GLY A 8 0.17 1.09 -4.67
CA GLY A 8 0.61 -0.30 -4.67
C GLY A 8 0.37 -0.98 -6.03
N PRO A 9 1.00 -0.49 -7.13
CA PRO A 9 0.96 -1.19 -8.39
C PRO A 9 1.86 -2.43 -8.36
N HIS A 10 1.33 -3.57 -8.81
CA HIS A 10 2.02 -4.85 -8.83
C HIS A 10 2.03 -5.45 -10.24
N ARG A 11 3.02 -6.28 -10.54
CA ARG A 11 3.03 -7.11 -11.73
C ARG A 11 2.26 -8.39 -11.46
N LEU A 12 1.27 -8.68 -12.31
CA LEU A 12 0.41 -9.85 -12.10
C LEU A 12 1.16 -11.17 -12.30
N ASN A 13 2.07 -11.24 -13.29
CA ASN A 13 2.83 -12.45 -13.63
C ASN A 13 1.92 -13.67 -13.79
N LEU A 14 0.98 -13.59 -14.71
CA LEU A 14 -0.07 -14.60 -14.98
C LEU A 14 0.40 -16.06 -14.97
N PRO A 15 1.54 -16.43 -15.63
CA PRO A 15 1.96 -17.82 -15.70
C PRO A 15 2.27 -18.49 -14.36
N THR A 16 2.50 -17.71 -13.32
CA THR A 16 2.87 -18.23 -11.98
C THR A 16 1.73 -18.21 -10.98
N ARG A 17 0.58 -17.66 -11.36
CA ARG A 17 -0.56 -17.55 -10.44
C ARG A 17 -1.44 -18.79 -10.48
N PRO A 18 -1.78 -19.39 -9.33
CA PRO A 18 -2.72 -20.51 -9.26
C PRO A 18 -4.14 -20.04 -9.58
N GLU A 19 -5.00 -20.95 -10.03
CA GLU A 19 -6.37 -20.64 -10.43
C GLU A 19 -7.20 -19.92 -9.33
N TRP A 20 -7.04 -20.32 -8.08
CA TRP A 20 -7.77 -19.71 -6.96
C TRP A 20 -7.49 -18.22 -6.78
N PHE A 21 -6.34 -17.73 -7.26
CA PHE A 21 -5.95 -16.33 -7.19
C PHE A 21 -6.87 -15.42 -8.02
N PHE A 22 -7.57 -15.98 -9.02
CA PHE A 22 -8.50 -15.23 -9.87
C PHE A 22 -9.95 -15.26 -9.38
N ASP A 23 -10.17 -15.70 -8.14
CA ASP A 23 -11.48 -15.76 -7.48
C ASP A 23 -11.42 -14.96 -6.17
N TYR A 24 -12.05 -13.77 -6.14
CA TYR A 24 -12.03 -12.88 -4.97
C TYR A 24 -12.59 -13.56 -3.71
N GLU A 25 -13.49 -14.53 -3.84
CA GLU A 25 -14.01 -15.30 -2.71
C GLU A 25 -12.93 -16.18 -2.05
N LYS A 26 -11.83 -16.45 -2.77
CA LYS A 26 -10.73 -17.29 -2.29
C LYS A 26 -9.51 -16.50 -1.85
N TYR A 27 -9.15 -15.41 -2.57
CA TYR A 27 -7.98 -14.61 -2.20
C TYR A 27 -8.33 -13.36 -1.37
N GLY A 28 -9.64 -13.07 -1.18
CA GLY A 28 -10.09 -11.99 -0.32
C GLY A 28 -10.28 -10.63 -1.02
N GLY A 29 -9.97 -10.52 -2.32
CA GLY A 29 -10.07 -9.28 -3.10
C GLY A 29 -8.84 -8.38 -3.01
N ILE A 30 -8.71 -7.48 -3.97
CA ILE A 30 -7.49 -6.66 -4.14
C ILE A 30 -7.25 -5.68 -2.98
N LEU A 31 -8.32 -5.23 -2.31
CA LEU A 31 -8.17 -4.30 -1.18
C LEU A 31 -7.66 -5.01 0.08
N CYS A 32 -7.98 -6.29 0.27
CA CYS A 32 -7.40 -7.10 1.33
C CYS A 32 -5.97 -7.53 0.98
N ASP A 33 -5.72 -7.94 -0.27
CA ASP A 33 -4.43 -8.48 -0.70
C ASP A 33 -3.34 -7.39 -0.73
N ILE A 34 -3.59 -6.27 -1.40
CA ILE A 34 -2.58 -5.23 -1.58
C ILE A 34 -2.82 -4.01 -0.68
N ALA A 35 -4.06 -3.47 -0.62
CA ALA A 35 -4.29 -2.20 0.04
C ALA A 35 -4.13 -2.26 1.58
N SER A 36 -4.15 -3.44 2.18
CA SER A 36 -3.80 -3.63 3.60
C SER A 36 -2.45 -3.00 3.96
N HIS A 37 -1.44 -3.12 3.08
CA HIS A 37 -0.13 -2.50 3.29
C HIS A 37 -0.20 -0.97 3.30
N GLN A 38 -1.01 -0.36 2.42
CA GLN A 38 -1.15 1.10 2.38
C GLN A 38 -2.01 1.63 3.53
N ILE A 39 -2.98 0.84 4.01
CA ILE A 39 -3.75 1.17 5.22
C ILE A 39 -2.82 1.19 6.44
N ASP A 40 -1.95 0.20 6.59
CA ASP A 40 -0.95 0.17 7.67
C ASP A 40 -0.02 1.39 7.61
N GLN A 41 0.52 1.71 6.43
CA GLN A 41 1.34 2.90 6.23
C GLN A 41 0.57 4.19 6.57
N PHE A 42 -0.70 4.28 6.19
CA PHE A 42 -1.54 5.42 6.55
C PHE A 42 -1.65 5.59 8.07
N LEU A 43 -1.99 4.54 8.80
CA LEU A 43 -2.10 4.58 10.26
C LEU A 43 -0.76 4.94 10.91
N PHE A 44 0.32 4.32 10.44
CA PHE A 44 1.66 4.55 10.96
C PHE A 44 2.12 6.01 10.78
N PHE A 45 2.04 6.54 9.56
CA PHE A 45 2.57 7.87 9.26
C PHE A 45 1.70 9.01 9.76
N THR A 46 0.38 8.83 9.84
CA THR A 46 -0.51 9.83 10.45
C THR A 46 -0.50 9.75 11.97
N GLY A 47 -0.13 8.59 12.53
CA GLY A 47 -0.29 8.28 13.95
C GLY A 47 -1.77 8.15 14.36
N SER A 48 -2.65 7.85 13.40
CA SER A 48 -4.08 7.69 13.66
C SER A 48 -4.34 6.43 14.48
N THR A 49 -5.09 6.59 15.55
CA THR A 49 -5.51 5.49 16.42
C THR A 49 -6.86 4.92 16.02
N GLN A 50 -7.68 5.75 15.37
CA GLN A 50 -8.97 5.38 14.80
C GLN A 50 -9.03 5.83 13.33
N ALA A 51 -9.73 5.05 12.51
CA ALA A 51 -9.96 5.39 11.12
C ALA A 51 -11.25 4.75 10.60
N GLU A 52 -11.80 5.36 9.55
CA GLU A 52 -12.97 4.87 8.83
C GLU A 52 -12.74 4.92 7.32
N ILE A 53 -13.38 4.01 6.60
CA ILE A 53 -13.39 4.00 5.14
C ILE A 53 -14.52 4.91 4.68
N ILE A 54 -14.17 6.01 4.02
CA ILE A 54 -15.14 6.97 3.47
C ILE A 54 -15.74 6.44 2.17
N SER A 55 -14.89 5.86 1.33
CA SER A 55 -15.32 5.21 0.09
C SER A 55 -14.25 4.25 -0.38
N SER A 56 -14.70 3.22 -1.09
CA SER A 56 -13.84 2.27 -1.78
C SER A 56 -14.47 1.83 -3.09
N SER A 57 -13.62 1.46 -4.05
CA SER A 57 -14.08 0.89 -5.30
C SER A 57 -13.09 -0.16 -5.82
N THR A 58 -13.62 -1.14 -6.55
CA THR A 58 -12.84 -2.19 -7.20
C THR A 58 -13.33 -2.41 -8.63
N GLY A 59 -12.44 -2.89 -9.49
CA GLY A 59 -12.75 -3.16 -10.89
C GLY A 59 -11.88 -4.25 -11.49
N ASN A 60 -12.28 -4.71 -12.67
CA ASN A 60 -11.48 -5.58 -13.53
C ASN A 60 -11.50 -5.00 -14.94
N PHE A 61 -10.45 -4.29 -15.33
CA PHE A 61 -10.41 -3.55 -16.59
C PHE A 61 -9.50 -4.22 -17.66
N ALA A 62 -8.44 -4.91 -17.22
CA ALA A 62 -7.46 -5.49 -18.12
C ALA A 62 -7.55 -7.02 -18.25
N HIS A 63 -8.29 -7.69 -17.37
CA HIS A 63 -8.34 -9.15 -17.30
C HIS A 63 -9.78 -9.71 -17.37
N PRO A 64 -10.60 -9.34 -18.37
CA PRO A 64 -12.03 -9.64 -18.42
C PRO A 64 -12.34 -11.15 -18.49
N LYS A 65 -11.38 -11.99 -18.91
CA LYS A 65 -11.54 -13.45 -18.91
C LYS A 65 -11.64 -14.06 -17.52
N PHE A 66 -11.19 -13.36 -16.49
CA PHE A 66 -11.29 -13.77 -15.10
C PHE A 66 -12.38 -12.94 -14.40
N SER A 67 -13.63 -13.31 -14.58
CA SER A 67 -14.79 -12.51 -14.17
C SER A 67 -14.91 -12.24 -12.66
N LYS A 68 -14.25 -13.07 -11.84
CA LYS A 68 -14.18 -12.92 -10.38
C LYS A 68 -12.88 -12.28 -9.90
N PHE A 69 -12.02 -11.81 -10.80
CA PHE A 69 -10.77 -11.15 -10.45
C PHE A 69 -10.96 -9.64 -10.36
N GLU A 70 -10.23 -9.02 -9.48
CA GLU A 70 -10.13 -7.57 -9.37
C GLU A 70 -8.69 -7.17 -9.65
N ASP A 71 -8.49 -6.35 -10.68
CA ASP A 71 -7.17 -5.88 -11.08
C ASP A 71 -6.91 -4.41 -10.73
N PHE A 72 -7.91 -3.76 -10.16
CA PHE A 72 -7.85 -2.38 -9.69
C PHE A 72 -8.64 -2.20 -8.39
N GLY A 73 -8.12 -1.35 -7.50
CA GLY A 73 -8.82 -0.94 -6.29
C GLY A 73 -8.36 0.41 -5.76
N GLU A 74 -9.27 1.13 -5.14
CA GLU A 74 -8.96 2.41 -4.49
C GLU A 74 -9.76 2.57 -3.20
N ILE A 75 -9.19 3.35 -2.27
CA ILE A 75 -9.78 3.66 -0.98
C ILE A 75 -9.56 5.13 -0.65
N LEU A 76 -10.60 5.80 -0.16
CA LEU A 76 -10.50 7.05 0.58
C LEU A 76 -10.71 6.75 2.06
N ILE A 77 -9.72 7.04 2.90
CA ILE A 77 -9.71 6.75 4.33
C ILE A 77 -9.56 8.03 5.15
N HIS A 78 -10.26 8.12 6.26
CA HIS A 78 -10.18 9.22 7.21
C HIS A 78 -9.80 8.67 8.59
N GLY A 79 -8.76 9.23 9.18
CA GLY A 79 -8.33 8.94 10.55
C GLY A 79 -8.52 10.15 11.47
N ASP A 80 -8.42 9.91 12.75
CA ASP A 80 -8.48 10.95 13.79
C ASP A 80 -7.34 11.99 13.68
N LYS A 81 -6.25 11.68 12.94
CA LYS A 81 -5.08 12.56 12.78
C LYS A 81 -4.67 12.83 11.33
N GLY A 82 -5.45 12.38 10.36
CA GLY A 82 -5.13 12.64 8.95
C GLY A 82 -6.04 11.92 7.97
N ARG A 83 -5.78 12.13 6.69
CA ARG A 83 -6.54 11.52 5.58
C ARG A 83 -5.63 10.69 4.70
N GLY A 84 -6.19 9.71 4.00
CA GLY A 84 -5.45 8.87 3.07
C GLY A 84 -6.22 8.64 1.78
N TYR A 85 -5.48 8.61 0.68
CA TYR A 85 -5.93 8.05 -0.59
C TYR A 85 -5.00 6.87 -0.94
N ILE A 86 -5.61 5.77 -1.30
CA ILE A 86 -4.92 4.52 -1.63
C ILE A 86 -5.37 4.07 -3.01
N ARG A 87 -4.42 3.71 -3.86
CA ARG A 87 -4.65 3.06 -5.14
C ARG A 87 -3.78 1.83 -5.26
N VAL A 88 -4.39 0.71 -5.65
CA VAL A 88 -3.71 -0.56 -5.87
C VAL A 88 -4.14 -1.17 -7.20
N ASP A 89 -3.22 -1.86 -7.88
CA ASP A 89 -3.54 -2.48 -9.17
C ASP A 89 -2.54 -3.56 -9.58
N TRP A 90 -2.92 -4.32 -10.61
CA TRP A 90 -2.09 -5.34 -11.26
C TRP A 90 -1.61 -4.89 -12.65
N TYR A 91 -1.23 -3.59 -12.80
CA TYR A 91 -0.89 -2.98 -14.09
C TYR A 91 0.59 -2.64 -14.25
N THR A 92 1.47 -3.14 -13.39
CA THR A 92 2.92 -2.89 -13.57
C THR A 92 3.40 -3.50 -14.89
N PRO A 93 3.92 -2.69 -15.83
CA PRO A 93 4.39 -3.16 -17.13
C PRO A 93 5.64 -4.03 -17.03
N ASP A 94 5.83 -4.92 -18.02
CA ASP A 94 6.97 -5.84 -18.04
C ASP A 94 8.33 -5.14 -18.19
N ALA A 95 8.36 -3.97 -18.83
CA ALA A 95 9.59 -3.18 -18.98
C ALA A 95 10.11 -2.57 -17.67
N LEU A 96 9.29 -2.50 -16.62
CA LEU A 96 9.78 -2.04 -15.30
C LEU A 96 10.77 -3.09 -14.75
N PRO A 97 11.97 -2.69 -14.30
CA PRO A 97 12.99 -3.65 -13.81
C PRO A 97 12.65 -4.30 -12.47
N ASN A 98 11.47 -4.02 -11.93
CA ASN A 98 10.97 -4.55 -10.66
C ASN A 98 9.53 -5.06 -10.79
N TRP A 99 9.05 -5.76 -9.76
CA TRP A 99 7.70 -6.31 -9.68
C TRP A 99 6.60 -5.25 -9.45
N GLY A 100 6.98 -4.03 -9.03
CA GLY A 100 6.04 -2.94 -8.77
C GLY A 100 6.73 -1.60 -8.59
N ASP A 101 5.98 -0.51 -8.77
CA ASP A 101 6.41 0.87 -8.52
C ASP A 101 5.66 1.43 -7.31
N GLY A 102 5.90 0.82 -6.14
CA GLY A 102 5.27 1.25 -4.90
C GLY A 102 5.72 2.64 -4.47
N ARG A 103 4.78 3.55 -4.30
CA ARG A 103 5.04 4.94 -3.89
C ARG A 103 4.19 5.32 -2.69
N LEU A 104 4.72 6.24 -1.89
CA LEU A 104 3.99 6.87 -0.81
C LEU A 104 4.35 8.34 -0.73
N THR A 105 3.35 9.22 -0.85
CA THR A 105 3.52 10.64 -0.58
C THR A 105 2.92 10.95 0.79
N ILE A 106 3.70 11.62 1.64
CA ILE A 106 3.30 12.05 2.98
C ILE A 106 3.27 13.56 2.97
N ILE A 107 2.10 14.16 3.10
CA ILE A 107 1.88 15.60 3.04
C ILE A 107 1.68 16.13 4.46
N GLY A 108 2.47 17.11 4.84
CA GLY A 108 2.38 17.82 6.11
C GLY A 108 2.11 19.32 5.91
N THR A 109 1.99 20.04 7.02
CA THR A 109 1.82 21.52 7.02
C THR A 109 3.11 22.25 6.67
N GLU A 110 4.27 21.61 6.84
CA GLU A 110 5.58 22.21 6.61
C GLU A 110 6.23 21.77 5.28
N GLY A 111 5.65 20.77 4.60
CA GLY A 111 6.20 20.21 3.36
C GLY A 111 5.68 18.83 3.06
N TYR A 112 6.38 18.11 2.19
CA TYR A 112 6.01 16.74 1.87
C TYR A 112 7.24 15.84 1.71
N ILE A 113 7.01 14.53 1.82
CA ILE A 113 7.98 13.48 1.51
C ILE A 113 7.35 12.56 0.47
N GLU A 114 8.09 12.22 -0.59
CA GLU A 114 7.75 11.13 -1.51
C GLU A 114 8.75 9.98 -1.30
N LEU A 115 8.21 8.77 -1.13
CA LEU A 115 8.95 7.52 -1.09
C LEU A 115 8.73 6.77 -2.39
N ARG A 116 9.80 6.35 -3.05
CA ARG A 116 9.80 5.36 -4.13
C ARG A 116 10.55 4.13 -3.63
N LYS A 117 9.80 3.08 -3.33
CA LYS A 117 10.32 1.95 -2.54
C LYS A 117 11.27 1.06 -3.31
N TYR A 118 11.06 0.89 -4.61
CA TYR A 118 11.73 -0.17 -5.38
C TYR A 118 12.48 0.33 -6.59
N VAL A 119 12.07 1.42 -7.19
CA VAL A 119 12.65 1.93 -8.43
C VAL A 119 12.49 3.44 -8.52
N ASP A 120 13.52 4.10 -9.06
CA ASP A 120 13.38 5.45 -9.59
C ASP A 120 13.34 5.38 -11.10
N VAL A 121 12.18 5.68 -11.70
CA VAL A 121 11.98 5.63 -13.15
C VAL A 121 12.85 6.64 -13.92
N VAL A 122 13.45 7.61 -13.25
CA VAL A 122 14.43 8.56 -13.82
C VAL A 122 15.82 7.93 -13.95
N GLY A 123 16.05 6.77 -13.31
CA GLY A 123 17.28 5.98 -13.50
C GLY A 123 18.31 6.11 -12.40
N ARG A 124 17.97 6.58 -11.18
CA ARG A 124 18.87 6.42 -10.03
C ARG A 124 18.92 4.98 -9.62
N ASP A 125 20.12 4.50 -9.36
CA ASP A 125 20.35 3.13 -8.91
C ASP A 125 19.83 2.87 -7.49
N GLY A 126 19.51 1.61 -7.21
CA GLY A 126 19.11 1.14 -5.89
C GLY A 126 17.60 1.21 -5.62
N THR A 127 17.27 1.13 -4.34
CA THR A 127 15.90 1.16 -3.80
C THR A 127 15.78 2.23 -2.73
N ASP A 128 14.59 2.37 -2.15
CA ASP A 128 14.34 3.21 -0.97
C ASP A 128 14.72 4.69 -1.18
N HIS A 129 14.23 5.23 -2.29
CA HIS A 129 14.43 6.63 -2.65
C HIS A 129 13.48 7.54 -1.87
N ILE A 130 14.01 8.56 -1.21
CA ILE A 130 13.25 9.55 -0.45
C ILE A 130 13.48 10.93 -1.07
N PHE A 131 12.40 11.63 -1.36
CA PHE A 131 12.40 13.02 -1.81
C PHE A 131 11.71 13.87 -0.74
N LEU A 132 12.48 14.74 -0.09
CA LEU A 132 11.98 15.65 0.94
C LEU A 132 11.90 17.06 0.37
N VAL A 133 10.77 17.72 0.52
CA VAL A 133 10.58 19.14 0.17
C VAL A 133 9.90 19.84 1.32
N ASN A 134 10.50 20.92 1.81
CA ASN A 134 9.93 21.80 2.82
C ASN A 134 10.26 23.27 2.52
N LYS A 135 9.99 24.19 3.46
CA LYS A 135 10.23 25.64 3.30
C LYS A 135 11.70 26.01 3.14
N GLU A 136 12.62 25.18 3.60
CA GLU A 136 14.05 25.49 3.69
C GLU A 136 14.88 24.79 2.62
N LYS A 137 14.46 23.57 2.24
CA LYS A 137 15.22 22.72 1.32
C LYS A 137 14.35 21.76 0.52
N TYR A 138 14.91 21.30 -0.60
CA TYR A 138 14.56 20.05 -1.23
C TYR A 138 15.78 19.13 -1.23
N GLU A 139 15.56 17.84 -0.96
CA GLU A 139 16.65 16.89 -0.77
C GLU A 139 16.28 15.52 -1.29
N TYR A 140 17.22 14.87 -1.94
CA TYR A 140 17.15 13.44 -2.26
C TYR A 140 17.98 12.66 -1.26
N ILE A 141 17.41 11.60 -0.68
CA ILE A 141 18.06 10.71 0.27
C ILE A 141 17.91 9.28 -0.25
N ASN A 142 19.02 8.58 -0.44
CA ASN A 142 19.03 7.13 -0.66
C ASN A 142 19.07 6.42 0.69
N ALA A 143 18.01 5.69 1.00
CA ALA A 143 17.86 4.97 2.27
C ALA A 143 18.16 3.47 2.17
N SER A 144 18.66 2.97 1.03
CA SER A 144 18.94 1.54 0.80
C SER A 144 19.94 0.92 1.78
N SER A 145 20.80 1.74 2.39
CA SER A 145 21.76 1.28 3.42
C SER A 145 21.17 1.22 4.84
N LYS A 146 19.92 1.65 5.03
CA LYS A 146 19.28 1.60 6.35
C LYS A 146 18.93 0.17 6.73
N PRO A 147 19.23 -0.27 7.97
CA PRO A 147 18.95 -1.64 8.39
C PRO A 147 17.45 -1.90 8.46
N LEU A 148 17.03 -3.06 7.97
CA LEU A 148 15.66 -3.56 8.11
C LEU A 148 15.55 -4.35 9.43
N THR A 149 15.05 -3.73 10.48
CA THR A 149 15.08 -4.28 11.84
C THR A 149 13.83 -5.10 12.22
N TYR A 150 12.84 -5.21 11.32
CA TYR A 150 11.56 -5.85 11.63
C TYR A 150 11.72 -7.29 12.13
N PHE A 151 12.41 -8.14 11.38
CA PHE A 151 12.57 -9.55 11.75
C PHE A 151 13.36 -9.74 13.05
N GLN A 152 14.38 -8.92 13.28
CA GLN A 152 15.14 -8.97 14.53
C GLN A 152 14.23 -8.62 15.73
N ARG A 153 13.42 -7.57 15.59
CA ARG A 153 12.44 -7.19 16.62
C ARG A 153 11.39 -8.27 16.82
N LEU A 154 10.84 -8.83 15.75
CA LEU A 154 9.84 -9.90 15.83
C LEU A 154 10.39 -11.12 16.55
N MET A 155 11.62 -11.54 16.27
CA MET A 155 12.26 -12.65 16.97
C MET A 155 12.43 -12.35 18.45
N ASN A 156 12.87 -11.15 18.81
CA ASN A 156 12.97 -10.74 20.20
C ASN A 156 11.59 -10.73 20.90
N ASP A 157 10.55 -10.22 20.21
CA ASP A 157 9.19 -10.18 20.75
C ASP A 157 8.66 -11.59 21.04
N VAL A 158 8.95 -12.57 20.18
CA VAL A 158 8.56 -13.98 20.40
C VAL A 158 9.28 -14.57 21.60
N LEU A 159 10.59 -14.32 21.76
CA LEU A 159 11.41 -14.88 22.82
C LEU A 159 11.13 -14.23 24.19
N GLU A 160 10.97 -12.91 24.19
CA GLU A 160 10.88 -12.12 25.42
C GLU A 160 9.46 -11.67 25.76
N ARG A 161 8.47 -12.06 24.93
CA ARG A 161 7.06 -11.68 25.10
C ARG A 161 6.83 -10.17 25.14
N THR A 162 7.57 -9.44 24.28
CA THR A 162 7.42 -8.00 24.04
C THR A 162 6.63 -7.72 22.77
N SER A 163 6.43 -6.45 22.42
CA SER A 163 5.69 -6.01 21.22
C SER A 163 6.39 -4.79 20.61
N THR A 164 7.60 -5.01 20.08
CA THR A 164 8.45 -3.94 19.54
C THR A 164 8.50 -3.89 18.01
N ALA A 165 8.14 -4.98 17.33
CA ALA A 165 8.10 -5.05 15.88
C ALA A 165 6.79 -4.45 15.33
N MET A 166 5.67 -5.04 15.68
CA MET A 166 4.33 -4.60 15.31
C MET A 166 3.34 -5.17 16.33
N GLU A 167 2.46 -4.33 16.84
CA GLU A 167 1.44 -4.77 17.77
C GLU A 167 0.34 -5.57 17.05
N GLN A 168 -0.15 -6.62 17.72
CA GLN A 168 -1.23 -7.46 17.17
C GLN A 168 -2.50 -6.64 16.90
N ASP A 169 -2.84 -5.72 17.80
CA ASP A 169 -4.01 -4.84 17.65
C ASP A 169 -3.90 -3.95 16.40
N GLN A 170 -2.68 -3.53 16.04
CA GLN A 170 -2.43 -2.80 14.80
C GLN A 170 -2.74 -3.68 13.58
N CYS A 171 -2.26 -4.93 13.57
CA CYS A 171 -2.56 -5.88 12.48
C CYS A 171 -4.06 -6.12 12.34
N LEU A 172 -4.76 -6.36 13.45
CA LEU A 172 -6.21 -6.59 13.45
C LEU A 172 -6.99 -5.36 12.97
N LYS A 173 -6.57 -4.16 13.38
CA LYS A 173 -7.15 -2.90 12.92
C LYS A 173 -7.00 -2.70 11.42
N VAL A 174 -5.80 -2.92 10.89
CA VAL A 174 -5.51 -2.85 9.44
C VAL A 174 -6.40 -3.80 8.67
N MET A 175 -6.50 -5.07 9.11
CA MET A 175 -7.31 -6.07 8.42
C MET A 175 -8.81 -5.78 8.52
N ASN A 176 -9.30 -5.27 9.64
CA ASN A 176 -10.70 -4.85 9.76
C ASN A 176 -11.04 -3.72 8.78
N LEU A 177 -10.16 -2.73 8.63
CA LEU A 177 -10.34 -1.65 7.67
C LEU A 177 -10.27 -2.16 6.22
N ALA A 178 -9.35 -3.06 5.91
CA ALA A 178 -9.22 -3.65 4.57
C ALA A 178 -10.45 -4.50 4.20
N ILE A 179 -10.93 -5.34 5.11
CA ILE A 179 -12.14 -6.16 4.92
C ILE A 179 -13.37 -5.25 4.76
N ASN A 180 -13.50 -4.21 5.59
CA ASN A 180 -14.60 -3.25 5.47
C ASN A 180 -14.56 -2.54 4.11
N ALA A 181 -13.40 -2.08 3.67
CA ALA A 181 -13.22 -1.48 2.36
C ALA A 181 -13.63 -2.46 1.24
N GLN A 182 -13.19 -3.72 1.33
CA GLN A 182 -13.48 -4.74 0.30
C GLN A 182 -14.97 -5.08 0.23
N LEU A 183 -15.62 -5.30 1.37
CA LEU A 183 -17.04 -5.68 1.43
C LEU A 183 -17.98 -4.57 0.96
N ASN A 184 -17.61 -3.30 1.18
CA ASN A 184 -18.41 -2.14 0.82
C ASN A 184 -17.94 -1.47 -0.48
N ALA A 185 -16.97 -2.06 -1.19
CA ALA A 185 -16.44 -1.49 -2.41
C ALA A 185 -17.49 -1.39 -3.51
N LYS A 186 -17.61 -0.19 -4.10
CA LYS A 186 -18.40 0.00 -5.30
C LYS A 186 -17.72 -0.72 -6.46
N LYS A 187 -18.44 -1.66 -7.10
CA LYS A 187 -17.94 -2.32 -8.30
C LYS A 187 -17.98 -1.35 -9.47
N MET A 188 -16.82 -1.06 -10.04
CA MET A 188 -16.72 -0.27 -11.25
C MET A 188 -17.03 -1.14 -12.45
N GLY A 189 -17.90 -0.65 -13.34
CA GLY A 189 -18.17 -1.32 -14.62
C GLY A 189 -16.98 -1.23 -15.56
N ASN A 190 -16.98 -2.07 -16.61
CA ASN A 190 -15.98 -2.01 -17.66
C ASN A 190 -15.95 -0.61 -18.29
N LEU A 191 -14.74 -0.08 -18.44
CA LEU A 191 -14.52 1.10 -19.28
C LEU A 191 -14.96 0.73 -20.71
N LYS A 192 -15.92 1.48 -21.26
CA LYS A 192 -16.38 1.31 -22.64
C LYS A 192 -15.40 1.92 -23.62
#